data_f423ed47f948d80d5f5c819f646883b8
#
_entry.id   f423ed47f948d80d5f5c819f646883b8
#
_cell.length_a   1.000
_cell.length_b   1.000
_cell.length_c   1.000
_cell.angle_alpha   90.00
_cell.angle_beta   90.00
_cell.angle_gamma   90.00
#
_symmetry.space_group_name_H-M   'P 1'
#
loop_
_entity.id
_entity.type
_entity.pdbx_description
1 polymer ?
#
loop_
_entity_poly.entity_id
_entity_poly.type
_entity_poly.pdbx_seq_one_letter_code
_entity_poly.pdbx_strand_id
1 'polypeptide(L)'
;MTINSRLPAMLLLAGTLALHAMPGQAHEDDEAWRLFIADHTTGRITALELAHSEKRWSFEVKGPAKLYASETGQAVIAVQSDDDEVAFLSSGISLKSHGDHADIVITEPTKIDAVLTGPRPFHVVSHAGFTAINFDKGGYATLLSEAEILEGRLNGLRFPQARAHHGFVAGMKDYIISSVASPDATVKAGDPAPRIGAQSFRKDGTAIGSMQTCTDLHGEAFSGEFLLTGCKEGVVAIRDRNGQAEFAMLPYPKDLPAGNTGTLLGSTGMQIFLGNYGAQGLVVIDPTEAPYFQYLELPFRRVDFILDPARPQFGYALTEDGVLHRIDLLQARIERSVQVTKAYSMEGHWRDPRPRLAIADEHLVLTDPKQSSLLVLDSESLKEEARIAVDGLPYNIIAIGGSGVRH
;
A
#
# COMPACT_ATOMS: atom_id res chain seq x y z
N MET A 1 96.93 25.65 22.94
CA MET A 1 95.78 26.36 23.49
C MET A 1 94.49 25.68 23.02
N THR A 2 94.03 24.76 23.81
CA THR A 2 92.93 23.86 23.51
C THR A 2 91.68 24.28 24.30
N ILE A 3 90.58 24.60 23.62
CA ILE A 3 89.35 24.93 24.25
C ILE A 3 88.33 23.78 23.94
N ASN A 4 88.02 23.03 24.99
CA ASN A 4 86.96 22.04 24.98
C ASN A 4 85.56 22.71 25.12
N SER A 5 84.68 22.51 24.18
CA SER A 5 83.25 22.84 24.35
C SER A 5 82.46 21.59 24.40
N ARG A 6 81.84 21.30 25.53
CA ARG A 6 80.90 20.23 25.76
C ARG A 6 79.51 20.72 25.38
N LEU A 7 78.85 20.03 24.45
CA LEU A 7 77.41 20.19 24.18
C LEU A 7 76.61 19.23 25.14
N PRO A 8 75.50 19.71 25.68
CA PRO A 8 74.58 18.80 26.43
C PRO A 8 73.67 18.01 25.48
N ALA A 9 73.56 16.74 25.77
CA ALA A 9 72.61 15.84 25.09
C ALA A 9 71.18 16.14 25.52
N MET A 10 70.36 16.50 24.55
CA MET A 10 68.92 16.72 24.74
C MET A 10 68.22 15.36 24.54
N LEU A 11 67.65 14.81 25.62
CA LEU A 11 66.82 13.61 25.59
C LEU A 11 65.47 13.99 25.00
N LEU A 12 65.17 13.52 23.79
CA LEU A 12 63.82 13.55 23.24
C LEU A 12 62.99 12.40 23.85
N LEU A 13 62.05 12.74 24.73
CA LEU A 13 60.99 11.82 25.16
C LEU A 13 59.93 11.74 24.05
N ALA A 14 59.92 10.63 23.29
CA ALA A 14 58.83 10.32 22.36
C ALA A 14 57.64 9.78 23.15
N GLY A 15 56.67 10.68 23.40
CA GLY A 15 55.39 10.30 23.95
C GLY A 15 54.51 9.63 22.86
N THR A 16 54.33 8.32 22.95
CA THR A 16 53.37 7.60 22.15
C THR A 16 51.93 7.94 22.65
N LEU A 17 51.25 8.85 21.93
CA LEU A 17 49.79 8.95 22.06
C LEU A 17 49.15 7.67 21.55
N ALA A 18 48.72 6.79 22.46
CA ALA A 18 47.82 5.73 22.12
C ALA A 18 46.43 6.34 21.86
N LEU A 19 46.07 6.52 20.60
CA LEU A 19 44.68 6.73 20.22
C LEU A 19 43.89 5.46 20.61
N HIS A 20 43.21 5.55 21.73
CA HIS A 20 42.12 4.58 22.00
C HIS A 20 41.01 4.89 21.00
N ALA A 21 40.90 4.07 19.95
CA ALA A 21 39.67 3.97 19.18
C ALA A 21 38.57 3.57 20.17
N MET A 22 37.71 4.51 20.54
CA MET A 22 36.44 4.15 21.17
C MET A 22 35.71 3.23 20.19
N PRO A 23 35.22 2.05 20.63
CA PRO A 23 34.29 1.31 19.79
C PRO A 23 33.15 2.27 19.51
N GLY A 24 32.92 2.57 18.22
CA GLY A 24 31.70 3.24 17.80
C GLY A 24 30.57 2.43 18.40
N GLN A 25 29.72 3.06 19.21
CA GLN A 25 28.42 2.49 19.49
C GLN A 25 27.80 2.27 18.13
N ALA A 26 27.63 1.02 17.74
CA ALA A 26 26.69 0.66 16.70
C ALA A 26 25.37 1.30 17.17
N HIS A 27 24.87 2.29 16.47
CA HIS A 27 23.48 2.68 16.63
C HIS A 27 22.70 1.40 16.39
N GLU A 28 21.98 0.92 17.39
CA GLU A 28 20.91 -0.03 17.18
C GLU A 28 20.06 0.59 16.06
N ASP A 29 19.85 -0.17 14.99
CA ASP A 29 19.10 0.31 13.83
C ASP A 29 17.78 0.85 14.33
N ASP A 30 17.58 2.17 14.16
CA ASP A 30 16.36 2.86 14.56
C ASP A 30 15.26 2.55 13.54
N GLU A 31 15.06 1.27 13.30
CA GLU A 31 14.03 0.71 12.45
C GLU A 31 12.87 0.19 13.30
N ALA A 32 11.67 0.47 12.86
CA ALA A 32 10.46 -0.08 13.47
C ALA A 32 9.43 -0.43 12.42
N TRP A 33 9.02 -1.68 12.44
CA TRP A 33 7.93 -2.17 11.59
C TRP A 33 6.86 -2.82 12.43
N ARG A 34 5.64 -2.38 12.22
CA ARG A 34 4.45 -2.91 12.87
C ARG A 34 3.50 -3.47 11.85
N LEU A 35 3.08 -4.71 12.08
CA LEU A 35 2.10 -5.40 11.25
C LEU A 35 0.73 -5.23 11.87
N PHE A 36 -0.26 -4.92 11.05
CA PHE A 36 -1.67 -4.95 11.41
C PHE A 36 -2.36 -6.05 10.60
N ILE A 37 -2.98 -6.98 11.30
CA ILE A 37 -3.59 -8.18 10.72
C ILE A 37 -5.06 -8.23 11.10
N ALA A 38 -5.96 -8.21 10.12
CA ALA A 38 -7.39 -8.41 10.36
C ALA A 38 -7.74 -9.90 10.28
N ASP A 39 -8.57 -10.35 11.21
CA ASP A 39 -9.15 -11.69 11.18
C ASP A 39 -10.24 -11.77 10.09
N HIS A 40 -10.32 -12.93 9.44
CA HIS A 40 -11.28 -13.16 8.35
C HIS A 40 -12.72 -13.34 8.82
N THR A 41 -12.94 -13.81 10.04
CA THR A 41 -14.25 -14.23 10.57
C THR A 41 -14.77 -13.35 11.69
N THR A 42 -13.91 -12.57 12.31
CA THR A 42 -14.25 -11.70 13.45
C THR A 42 -13.81 -10.27 13.21
N GLY A 43 -14.25 -9.35 14.08
CA GLY A 43 -13.79 -7.97 14.10
C GLY A 43 -12.41 -7.77 14.74
N ARG A 44 -11.62 -8.83 14.95
CA ARG A 44 -10.31 -8.69 15.58
C ARG A 44 -9.28 -8.14 14.62
N ILE A 45 -8.52 -7.15 15.10
CA ILE A 45 -7.32 -6.64 14.47
C ILE A 45 -6.17 -6.85 15.45
N THR A 46 -5.18 -7.63 15.06
CA THR A 46 -3.94 -7.82 15.82
C THR A 46 -2.87 -6.88 15.27
N ALA A 47 -2.25 -6.09 16.14
CA ALA A 47 -1.02 -5.38 15.83
C ALA A 47 0.15 -6.10 16.51
N LEU A 48 1.31 -6.18 15.85
CA LEU A 48 2.53 -6.72 16.46
C LEU A 48 3.78 -6.04 15.89
N GLU A 49 4.82 -5.95 16.73
CA GLU A 49 6.14 -5.52 16.26
C GLU A 49 6.82 -6.66 15.49
N LEU A 50 7.34 -6.38 14.30
CA LEU A 50 7.96 -7.42 13.49
C LEU A 50 9.21 -7.99 14.15
N ALA A 51 10.12 -7.13 14.65
CA ALA A 51 11.35 -7.54 15.33
C ALA A 51 11.11 -8.20 16.70
N HIS A 52 9.96 -7.92 17.32
CA HIS A 52 9.59 -8.39 18.66
C HIS A 52 8.14 -8.89 18.65
N SER A 53 7.90 -9.99 17.96
CA SER A 53 6.54 -10.50 17.68
C SER A 53 5.74 -10.92 18.93
N GLU A 54 6.38 -11.03 20.10
CA GLU A 54 5.73 -11.18 21.40
C GLU A 54 5.04 -9.88 21.88
N LYS A 55 5.50 -8.72 21.40
CA LYS A 55 4.89 -7.42 21.67
C LYS A 55 3.71 -7.20 20.76
N ARG A 56 2.50 -7.40 21.27
CA ARG A 56 1.25 -7.42 20.51
C ARG A 56 0.14 -6.67 21.20
N TRP A 57 -0.79 -6.17 20.39
CA TRP A 57 -2.03 -5.53 20.82
C TRP A 57 -3.19 -6.16 20.04
N SER A 58 -4.36 -6.16 20.66
CA SER A 58 -5.59 -6.64 20.04
C SER A 58 -6.66 -5.56 20.12
N PHE A 59 -7.32 -5.32 19.01
CA PHE A 59 -8.40 -4.35 18.88
C PHE A 59 -9.64 -5.05 18.35
N GLU A 60 -10.79 -4.70 18.90
CA GLU A 60 -12.07 -5.21 18.42
C GLU A 60 -12.79 -4.10 17.63
N VAL A 61 -13.23 -4.44 16.43
CA VAL A 61 -14.11 -3.66 15.57
C VAL A 61 -15.38 -4.47 15.33
N LYS A 62 -16.35 -3.91 14.62
CA LYS A 62 -17.70 -4.52 14.51
C LYS A 62 -17.72 -5.85 13.75
N GLY A 63 -16.91 -5.98 12.71
CA GLY A 63 -16.82 -7.19 11.88
C GLY A 63 -15.51 -7.29 11.12
N PRO A 64 -15.36 -8.32 10.27
CA PRO A 64 -14.16 -8.52 9.46
C PRO A 64 -13.82 -7.29 8.63
N ALA A 65 -12.57 -6.84 8.69
CA ALA A 65 -12.15 -5.59 8.09
C ALA A 65 -11.12 -5.79 6.97
N LYS A 66 -11.17 -4.93 5.96
CA LYS A 66 -10.05 -4.68 5.05
C LYS A 66 -9.26 -3.49 5.59
N LEU A 67 -7.95 -3.66 5.73
CA LEU A 67 -7.06 -2.65 6.28
C LEU A 67 -6.40 -1.83 5.19
N TYR A 68 -6.27 -0.54 5.45
CA TYR A 68 -5.52 0.41 4.64
C TYR A 68 -4.67 1.29 5.55
N ALA A 69 -3.54 1.75 5.05
CA ALA A 69 -2.75 2.79 5.70
C ALA A 69 -3.14 4.16 5.16
N SER A 70 -3.09 5.18 5.99
CA SER A 70 -3.08 6.57 5.54
C SER A 70 -1.77 6.88 4.79
N GLU A 71 -1.68 8.04 4.15
CA GLU A 71 -0.55 8.40 3.28
C GLU A 71 0.80 8.37 4.02
N THR A 72 0.84 8.78 5.28
CA THR A 72 2.06 8.74 6.11
C THR A 72 2.16 7.50 7.00
N GLY A 73 1.15 6.63 6.98
CA GLY A 73 1.09 5.44 7.82
C GLY A 73 0.73 5.69 9.29
N GLN A 74 0.45 6.92 9.71
CA GLN A 74 0.10 7.20 11.11
C GLN A 74 -1.28 6.66 11.49
N ALA A 75 -2.20 6.54 10.53
CA ALA A 75 -3.52 5.96 10.75
C ALA A 75 -3.70 4.65 9.98
N VAL A 76 -4.39 3.70 10.61
CA VAL A 76 -4.93 2.47 10.01
C VAL A 76 -6.43 2.64 9.83
N ILE A 77 -6.91 2.41 8.62
CA ILE A 77 -8.33 2.50 8.25
C ILE A 77 -8.87 1.08 8.11
N ALA A 78 -9.80 0.68 8.98
CA ALA A 78 -10.41 -0.64 9.00
C ALA A 78 -11.82 -0.59 8.43
N VAL A 79 -11.96 -0.99 7.16
CA VAL A 79 -13.22 -0.94 6.41
C VAL A 79 -14.00 -2.23 6.59
N GLN A 80 -15.17 -2.12 7.18
CA GLN A 80 -16.11 -3.21 7.45
C GLN A 80 -17.32 -3.07 6.54
N SER A 81 -17.15 -3.44 5.26
CA SER A 81 -18.14 -3.17 4.20
C SER A 81 -19.51 -3.78 4.44
N ASP A 82 -19.58 -4.93 5.10
CA ASP A 82 -20.85 -5.63 5.37
C ASP A 82 -21.53 -5.13 6.62
N ASP A 83 -20.80 -4.41 7.48
CA ASP A 83 -21.28 -3.82 8.73
C ASP A 83 -21.57 -2.32 8.62
N ASP A 84 -21.40 -1.74 7.41
CA ASP A 84 -21.63 -0.33 7.13
C ASP A 84 -20.80 0.61 8.02
N GLU A 85 -19.55 0.20 8.37
CA GLU A 85 -18.71 0.92 9.33
C GLU A 85 -17.24 0.98 8.88
N VAL A 86 -16.58 2.06 9.26
CA VAL A 86 -15.12 2.22 9.17
C VAL A 86 -14.61 2.61 10.55
N ALA A 87 -13.75 1.79 11.11
CA ALA A 87 -13.02 2.07 12.33
C ALA A 87 -11.60 2.55 12.01
N PHE A 88 -10.99 3.23 12.97
CA PHE A 88 -9.67 3.81 12.81
C PHE A 88 -8.77 3.45 13.99
N LEU A 89 -7.48 3.28 13.71
CA LEU A 89 -6.46 3.11 14.74
C LEU A 89 -5.31 4.11 14.46
N SER A 90 -4.67 4.58 15.51
CA SER A 90 -3.34 5.16 15.39
C SER A 90 -2.34 4.00 15.28
N SER A 91 -1.45 4.06 14.30
CA SER A 91 -0.40 3.05 14.16
C SER A 91 0.62 3.10 15.30
N GLY A 92 0.73 4.24 15.97
CA GLY A 92 1.76 4.52 16.95
C GLY A 92 3.15 4.69 16.35
N ILE A 93 3.26 4.81 15.03
CA ILE A 93 4.51 5.09 14.33
C ILE A 93 4.33 6.37 13.53
N SER A 94 5.27 7.31 13.67
CA SER A 94 5.35 8.48 12.82
C SER A 94 6.78 8.74 12.38
N LEU A 95 6.95 9.11 11.10
CA LEU A 95 8.22 9.47 10.50
C LEU A 95 8.19 10.97 10.17
N LYS A 96 9.20 11.70 10.60
CA LYS A 96 9.37 13.13 10.29
C LYS A 96 10.69 13.33 9.57
N SER A 97 10.64 13.74 8.32
CA SER A 97 11.85 14.04 7.55
C SER A 97 12.45 15.39 7.99
N HIS A 98 13.74 15.40 8.25
CA HIS A 98 14.54 16.56 8.61
C HIS A 98 15.76 16.71 7.67
N GLY A 99 15.49 16.97 6.40
CA GLY A 99 16.55 17.19 5.39
C GLY A 99 17.34 15.94 5.03
N ASP A 100 18.36 15.61 5.79
CA ASP A 100 19.27 14.48 5.55
C ASP A 100 18.96 13.20 6.33
N HIS A 101 18.01 13.27 7.28
CA HIS A 101 17.55 12.11 8.05
C HIS A 101 16.05 12.21 8.34
N ALA A 102 15.49 11.13 8.86
CA ALA A 102 14.14 11.09 9.38
C ALA A 102 14.16 10.75 10.87
N ASP A 103 13.30 11.41 11.64
CA ASP A 103 13.04 11.03 13.03
C ASP A 103 11.92 9.98 13.04
N ILE A 104 12.11 8.90 13.78
CA ILE A 104 11.07 7.93 14.03
C ILE A 104 10.58 8.03 15.47
N VAL A 105 9.27 8.22 15.63
CA VAL A 105 8.61 8.21 16.94
C VAL A 105 7.75 6.96 17.04
N ILE A 106 7.99 6.17 18.07
CA ILE A 106 7.31 4.89 18.30
C ILE A 106 6.56 4.97 19.63
N THR A 107 5.24 4.82 19.56
CA THR A 107 4.34 4.71 20.70
C THR A 107 3.48 3.45 20.57
N GLU A 108 2.69 3.10 21.57
CA GLU A 108 1.75 2.01 21.40
C GLU A 108 0.64 2.36 20.41
N PRO A 109 0.21 1.40 19.57
CA PRO A 109 -0.94 1.61 18.71
C PRO A 109 -2.22 1.71 19.56
N THR A 110 -3.16 2.53 19.14
CA THR A 110 -4.42 2.73 19.86
C THR A 110 -5.61 2.73 18.93
N LYS A 111 -6.76 2.25 19.39
CA LYS A 111 -8.01 2.41 18.66
C LYS A 111 -8.53 3.84 18.88
N ILE A 112 -9.00 4.47 17.83
CA ILE A 112 -9.68 5.76 17.88
C ILE A 112 -11.15 5.50 18.21
N ASP A 113 -11.69 6.19 19.21
CA ASP A 113 -13.06 5.93 19.70
C ASP A 113 -14.16 6.31 18.69
N ALA A 114 -13.83 7.16 17.71
CA ALA A 114 -14.77 7.56 16.68
C ALA A 114 -14.84 6.53 15.54
N VAL A 115 -16.04 6.33 14.99
CA VAL A 115 -16.27 5.47 13.82
C VAL A 115 -17.04 6.26 12.75
N LEU A 116 -16.76 5.98 11.49
CA LEU A 116 -17.48 6.54 10.36
C LEU A 116 -18.51 5.52 9.86
N THR A 117 -19.78 5.85 9.89
CA THR A 117 -20.87 4.97 9.46
C THR A 117 -21.47 5.40 8.14
N GLY A 118 -21.82 4.46 7.30
CA GLY A 118 -22.48 4.72 6.02
C GLY A 118 -22.60 3.47 5.17
N PRO A 119 -23.51 3.47 4.17
CA PRO A 119 -23.89 2.26 3.47
C PRO A 119 -22.78 1.76 2.55
N ARG A 120 -22.19 0.62 2.94
CA ARG A 120 -21.18 -0.16 2.23
C ARG A 120 -19.91 0.65 1.90
N PRO A 121 -19.09 1.04 2.89
CA PRO A 121 -17.78 1.59 2.63
C PRO A 121 -16.92 0.54 1.92
N PHE A 122 -16.09 0.92 0.94
CA PHE A 122 -15.31 -0.07 0.20
C PHE A 122 -13.93 0.44 -0.21
N HIS A 123 -13.83 1.29 -1.24
CA HIS A 123 -12.55 1.82 -1.69
C HIS A 123 -12.04 2.93 -0.76
N VAL A 124 -10.76 2.86 -0.45
CA VAL A 124 -10.04 3.90 0.29
C VAL A 124 -8.85 4.34 -0.54
N VAL A 125 -8.76 5.64 -0.78
CA VAL A 125 -7.65 6.27 -1.52
C VAL A 125 -7.04 7.36 -0.65
N SER A 126 -5.79 7.17 -0.25
CA SER A 126 -5.00 8.17 0.50
C SER A 126 -4.04 8.86 -0.46
N HIS A 127 -4.22 10.17 -0.66
CA HIS A 127 -3.37 11.00 -1.54
C HIS A 127 -3.56 12.49 -1.26
N ALA A 128 -2.49 13.27 -1.44
CA ALA A 128 -2.46 14.72 -1.29
C ALA A 128 -3.01 15.22 0.06
N GLY A 129 -2.71 14.49 1.14
CA GLY A 129 -3.15 14.81 2.50
C GLY A 129 -4.59 14.42 2.82
N PHE A 130 -5.30 13.75 1.93
CA PHE A 130 -6.67 13.26 2.13
C PHE A 130 -6.75 11.75 2.06
N THR A 131 -7.58 11.18 2.93
CA THR A 131 -8.07 9.81 2.81
C THR A 131 -9.54 9.86 2.40
N ALA A 132 -9.83 9.43 1.17
CA ALA A 132 -11.17 9.35 0.61
C ALA A 132 -11.74 7.95 0.80
N ILE A 133 -12.89 7.84 1.42
CA ILE A 133 -13.60 6.57 1.68
C ILE A 133 -14.89 6.58 0.87
N ASN A 134 -15.00 5.69 -0.11
CA ASN A 134 -16.18 5.58 -0.97
C ASN A 134 -17.26 4.72 -0.33
N PHE A 135 -18.50 5.19 -0.32
CA PHE A 135 -19.67 4.46 0.16
C PHE A 135 -20.51 4.00 -1.02
N ASP A 136 -20.28 2.78 -1.48
CA ASP A 136 -20.81 2.21 -2.71
C ASP A 136 -22.34 2.29 -2.84
N LYS A 137 -23.07 2.06 -1.74
CA LYS A 137 -24.53 2.17 -1.69
C LYS A 137 -25.01 3.55 -1.26
N GLY A 138 -24.09 4.42 -0.84
CA GLY A 138 -24.41 5.76 -0.38
C GLY A 138 -24.45 6.81 -1.48
N GLY A 139 -23.73 6.59 -2.56
CA GLY A 139 -23.57 7.59 -3.62
C GLY A 139 -22.77 8.81 -3.15
N TYR A 140 -21.78 8.60 -2.31
CA TYR A 140 -20.87 9.64 -1.84
C TYR A 140 -19.54 9.05 -1.37
N ALA A 141 -18.54 9.90 -1.25
CA ALA A 141 -17.33 9.62 -0.50
C ALA A 141 -17.15 10.63 0.63
N THR A 142 -16.47 10.21 1.70
CA THR A 142 -16.00 11.10 2.76
C THR A 142 -14.49 11.26 2.65
N LEU A 143 -14.03 12.51 2.57
CA LEU A 143 -12.59 12.82 2.53
C LEU A 143 -12.20 13.41 3.89
N LEU A 144 -11.21 12.81 4.52
CA LEU A 144 -10.67 13.18 5.82
C LEU A 144 -9.17 13.47 5.68
N SER A 145 -8.68 14.47 6.37
CA SER A 145 -7.23 14.58 6.58
C SER A 145 -6.77 13.56 7.62
N GLU A 146 -5.50 13.19 7.58
CA GLU A 146 -4.94 12.26 8.57
C GLU A 146 -5.05 12.82 9.99
N ALA A 147 -4.84 14.13 10.17
CA ALA A 147 -5.01 14.80 11.47
C ALA A 147 -6.47 14.68 11.99
N GLU A 148 -7.48 14.85 11.13
CA GLU A 148 -8.88 14.66 11.51
C GLU A 148 -9.14 13.20 11.95
N ILE A 149 -8.57 12.22 11.26
CA ILE A 149 -8.69 10.81 11.62
C ILE A 149 -8.08 10.58 13.01
N LEU A 150 -6.82 10.99 13.22
CA LEU A 150 -6.10 10.77 14.47
C LEU A 150 -6.74 11.47 15.68
N GLU A 151 -7.39 12.60 15.46
CA GLU A 151 -8.14 13.34 16.48
C GLU A 151 -9.59 12.84 16.67
N GLY A 152 -10.03 11.86 15.89
CA GLY A 152 -11.41 11.35 15.93
C GLY A 152 -12.47 12.34 15.43
N ARG A 153 -12.05 13.35 14.66
CA ARG A 153 -12.95 14.35 14.04
C ARG A 153 -13.35 13.88 12.64
N LEU A 154 -14.38 13.08 12.53
CA LEU A 154 -14.78 12.42 11.28
C LEU A 154 -15.81 13.22 10.44
N ASN A 155 -15.87 14.53 10.60
CA ASN A 155 -16.78 15.45 9.89
C ASN A 155 -16.16 16.07 8.62
N GLY A 156 -15.31 15.30 7.93
CA GLY A 156 -14.61 15.75 6.74
C GLY A 156 -15.53 16.12 5.56
N LEU A 157 -14.94 16.42 4.43
CA LEU A 157 -15.66 16.77 3.22
C LEU A 157 -16.49 15.57 2.71
N ARG A 158 -17.81 15.72 2.64
CA ARG A 158 -18.69 14.76 1.98
C ARG A 158 -18.86 15.14 0.52
N PHE A 159 -18.25 14.34 -0.37
CA PHE A 159 -18.32 14.53 -1.81
C PHE A 159 -19.48 13.71 -2.40
N PRO A 160 -20.50 14.34 -3.00
CA PRO A 160 -21.64 13.64 -3.60
C PRO A 160 -21.26 13.04 -4.95
N GLN A 161 -21.73 11.83 -5.22
CA GLN A 161 -21.69 11.20 -6.54
C GLN A 161 -23.12 11.21 -7.12
N ALA A 162 -23.26 11.42 -8.43
CA ALA A 162 -24.57 11.51 -9.08
C ALA A 162 -25.41 10.23 -8.92
N ARG A 163 -24.76 9.08 -8.74
CA ARG A 163 -25.39 7.79 -8.53
C ARG A 163 -24.52 6.87 -7.68
N ALA A 164 -25.14 6.14 -6.79
CA ALA A 164 -24.48 5.10 -6.00
C ALA A 164 -23.91 4.01 -6.91
N HIS A 165 -22.63 3.67 -6.72
CA HIS A 165 -21.92 2.66 -7.49
C HIS A 165 -20.67 2.17 -6.76
N HIS A 166 -20.17 1.01 -7.16
CA HIS A 166 -18.88 0.52 -6.71
C HIS A 166 -17.77 1.24 -7.49
N GLY A 167 -17.08 2.16 -6.84
CA GLY A 167 -16.08 3.01 -7.49
C GLY A 167 -15.17 3.70 -6.49
N PHE A 168 -14.38 4.65 -6.95
CA PHE A 168 -13.44 5.38 -6.13
C PHE A 168 -13.62 6.90 -6.22
N VAL A 169 -13.09 7.57 -5.21
CA VAL A 169 -12.86 9.01 -5.18
C VAL A 169 -11.43 9.25 -4.72
N ALA A 170 -10.70 10.09 -5.42
CA ALA A 170 -9.35 10.52 -5.07
C ALA A 170 -9.30 12.03 -4.86
N GLY A 171 -8.85 12.46 -3.68
CA GLY A 171 -8.56 13.86 -3.40
C GLY A 171 -7.31 14.30 -4.13
N MET A 172 -7.38 15.39 -4.88
CA MET A 172 -6.25 16.14 -5.41
C MET A 172 -6.14 17.43 -4.61
N LYS A 173 -5.04 18.15 -4.78
CA LYS A 173 -4.86 19.40 -4.02
C LYS A 173 -6.05 20.36 -4.13
N ASP A 174 -6.50 20.63 -5.34
CA ASP A 174 -7.49 21.67 -5.63
C ASP A 174 -8.82 21.14 -6.19
N TYR A 175 -8.88 19.86 -6.56
CA TYR A 175 -10.06 19.22 -7.15
C TYR A 175 -10.15 17.74 -6.72
N ILE A 176 -11.15 17.05 -7.20
CA ILE A 176 -11.42 15.63 -6.90
C ILE A 176 -11.51 14.86 -8.21
N ILE A 177 -10.93 13.67 -8.28
CA ILE A 177 -11.21 12.69 -9.31
C ILE A 177 -12.20 11.68 -8.77
N SER A 178 -13.24 11.39 -9.54
CA SER A 178 -14.23 10.37 -9.18
C SER A 178 -14.53 9.48 -10.37
N SER A 179 -14.72 8.19 -10.09
CA SER A 179 -15.43 7.30 -11.00
C SER A 179 -16.86 7.79 -11.24
N VAL A 180 -17.38 7.55 -12.44
CA VAL A 180 -18.73 7.97 -12.86
C VAL A 180 -19.56 6.74 -13.23
N ALA A 181 -20.73 6.63 -12.62
CA ALA A 181 -21.71 5.61 -12.97
C ALA A 181 -22.62 6.02 -14.14
N SER A 182 -23.11 5.05 -14.89
CA SER A 182 -24.11 5.28 -15.93
C SER A 182 -25.38 5.87 -15.32
N PRO A 183 -25.83 7.04 -15.75
CA PRO A 183 -27.04 7.65 -15.22
C PRO A 183 -28.31 6.87 -15.57
N ASP A 184 -28.34 6.26 -16.75
CA ASP A 184 -29.55 5.68 -17.36
C ASP A 184 -29.62 4.15 -17.30
N ALA A 185 -28.56 3.48 -16.84
CA ALA A 185 -28.54 2.02 -16.79
C ALA A 185 -29.60 1.48 -15.83
N THR A 186 -30.48 0.60 -16.31
CA THR A 186 -31.39 -0.15 -15.47
C THR A 186 -30.63 -1.27 -14.79
N VAL A 187 -30.61 -1.28 -13.45
CA VAL A 187 -30.00 -2.34 -12.63
C VAL A 187 -31.02 -2.98 -11.73
N LYS A 188 -30.79 -4.24 -11.36
CA LYS A 188 -31.64 -4.90 -10.36
C LYS A 188 -31.46 -4.24 -9.00
N ALA A 189 -32.48 -4.31 -8.16
CA ALA A 189 -32.39 -3.79 -6.80
C ALA A 189 -31.21 -4.41 -6.04
N GLY A 190 -30.32 -3.57 -5.55
CA GLY A 190 -29.11 -3.97 -4.83
C GLY A 190 -27.83 -4.16 -5.67
N ASP A 191 -27.96 -4.23 -7.00
CA ASP A 191 -26.78 -4.28 -7.87
C ASP A 191 -26.18 -2.86 -8.02
N PRO A 192 -24.83 -2.74 -8.12
CA PRO A 192 -24.18 -1.48 -8.37
C PRO A 192 -24.43 -1.02 -9.82
N ALA A 193 -24.56 0.30 -10.02
CA ALA A 193 -24.61 0.85 -11.37
C ALA A 193 -23.30 0.65 -12.13
N PRO A 194 -23.36 0.35 -13.45
CA PRO A 194 -22.15 0.22 -14.28
C PRO A 194 -21.32 1.50 -14.27
N ARG A 195 -20.01 1.37 -14.18
CA ARG A 195 -19.06 2.48 -14.29
C ARG A 195 -18.73 2.72 -15.75
N ILE A 196 -18.75 3.98 -16.14
CA ILE A 196 -18.60 4.38 -17.55
C ILE A 196 -17.41 5.31 -17.78
N GLY A 197 -16.79 5.82 -16.71
CA GLY A 197 -15.66 6.71 -16.87
C GLY A 197 -15.13 7.28 -15.56
N ALA A 198 -14.16 8.16 -15.70
CA ALA A 198 -13.63 9.02 -14.64
C ALA A 198 -13.74 10.49 -15.04
N GLN A 199 -13.91 11.37 -14.06
CA GLN A 199 -14.06 12.80 -14.28
C GLN A 199 -13.49 13.58 -13.10
N SER A 200 -13.06 14.81 -13.38
CA SER A 200 -12.67 15.76 -12.33
C SER A 200 -13.87 16.62 -11.89
N PHE A 201 -13.85 16.99 -10.61
CA PHE A 201 -14.92 17.75 -9.97
C PHE A 201 -14.33 18.79 -9.02
N ARG A 202 -15.06 19.86 -8.80
CA ARG A 202 -14.86 20.73 -7.63
C ARG A 202 -15.28 20.01 -6.36
N LYS A 203 -14.82 20.50 -5.23
CA LYS A 203 -15.16 19.92 -3.90
C LYS A 203 -16.65 19.95 -3.59
N ASP A 204 -17.42 20.80 -4.25
CA ASP A 204 -18.89 20.89 -4.14
C ASP A 204 -19.65 19.89 -5.05
N GLY A 205 -18.95 19.06 -5.81
CA GLY A 205 -19.52 18.09 -6.75
C GLY A 205 -19.77 18.65 -8.15
N THR A 206 -19.44 19.91 -8.43
CA THR A 206 -19.56 20.48 -9.78
C THR A 206 -18.51 19.88 -10.70
N ALA A 207 -18.94 19.28 -11.82
CA ALA A 207 -18.06 18.69 -12.82
C ALA A 207 -17.11 19.72 -13.46
N ILE A 208 -15.86 19.33 -13.69
CA ILE A 208 -14.85 20.11 -14.40
C ILE A 208 -14.54 19.37 -15.70
N GLY A 209 -14.70 20.05 -16.84
CA GLY A 209 -14.43 19.46 -18.16
C GLY A 209 -15.37 18.30 -18.51
N SER A 210 -14.94 17.47 -19.44
CA SER A 210 -15.67 16.28 -19.90
C SER A 210 -15.19 15.02 -19.18
N MET A 211 -16.08 14.04 -19.03
CA MET A 211 -15.74 12.71 -18.56
C MET A 211 -14.83 11.99 -19.57
N GLN A 212 -13.80 11.33 -19.05
CA GLN A 212 -13.00 10.36 -19.80
C GLN A 212 -13.72 9.02 -19.77
N THR A 213 -14.10 8.48 -20.91
CA THR A 213 -14.71 7.15 -21.02
C THR A 213 -13.74 6.06 -20.53
N CYS A 214 -14.28 5.14 -19.71
CA CYS A 214 -13.58 4.00 -19.13
C CYS A 214 -14.64 2.95 -18.76
N THR A 215 -14.95 2.04 -19.67
CA THR A 215 -16.00 1.05 -19.47
C THR A 215 -15.58 0.04 -18.42
N ASP A 216 -16.48 -0.32 -17.52
CA ASP A 216 -16.24 -1.24 -16.40
C ASP A 216 -15.06 -0.81 -15.52
N LEU A 217 -14.86 0.50 -15.37
CA LEU A 217 -13.79 1.08 -14.56
C LEU A 217 -13.63 0.35 -13.24
N HIS A 218 -12.40 -0.09 -12.93
CA HIS A 218 -12.08 -0.77 -11.68
C HIS A 218 -10.60 -0.66 -11.32
N GLY A 219 -10.34 -0.51 -10.02
CA GLY A 219 -8.99 -0.34 -9.48
C GLY A 219 -8.43 1.05 -9.74
N GLU A 220 -7.66 1.51 -8.79
CA GLU A 220 -6.98 2.79 -8.83
C GLU A 220 -5.65 2.70 -8.08
N ALA A 221 -4.64 3.40 -8.54
CA ALA A 221 -3.37 3.57 -7.84
C ALA A 221 -2.69 4.86 -8.26
N PHE A 222 -1.95 5.46 -7.33
CA PHE A 222 -0.99 6.51 -7.61
C PHE A 222 0.42 5.93 -7.77
N SER A 223 1.17 6.47 -8.73
CA SER A 223 2.61 6.22 -8.87
C SER A 223 3.26 7.46 -9.47
N GLY A 224 4.22 8.05 -8.78
CA GLY A 224 4.77 9.35 -9.17
C GLY A 224 3.68 10.41 -9.33
N GLU A 225 3.65 11.06 -10.49
CA GLU A 225 2.63 12.08 -10.80
C GLU A 225 1.31 11.55 -11.38
N PHE A 226 1.19 10.24 -11.58
CA PHE A 226 0.03 9.63 -12.23
C PHE A 226 -0.91 8.94 -11.25
N LEU A 227 -2.21 9.07 -11.50
CA LEU A 227 -3.26 8.18 -11.03
C LEU A 227 -3.70 7.32 -12.21
N LEU A 228 -3.64 6.00 -12.08
CA LEU A 228 -4.20 5.08 -13.08
C LEU A 228 -5.49 4.43 -12.60
N THR A 229 -6.37 4.11 -13.55
CA THR A 229 -7.55 3.27 -13.32
C THR A 229 -7.78 2.34 -14.51
N GLY A 230 -8.10 1.06 -14.23
CA GLY A 230 -8.32 0.04 -15.24
C GLY A 230 -9.69 0.17 -15.92
N CYS A 231 -9.74 -0.15 -17.19
CA CYS A 231 -10.95 -0.14 -18.04
C CYS A 231 -11.00 -1.42 -18.89
N LYS A 232 -12.11 -1.64 -19.53
CA LYS A 232 -12.24 -2.70 -20.54
C LYS A 232 -11.37 -2.44 -21.76
N GLU A 233 -11.22 -1.17 -22.16
CA GLU A 233 -10.52 -0.75 -23.35
C GLU A 233 -9.00 -0.59 -23.17
N GLY A 234 -8.56 -0.43 -21.93
CA GLY A 234 -7.19 -0.08 -21.59
C GLY A 234 -7.06 0.39 -20.15
N VAL A 235 -6.19 1.34 -19.92
CA VAL A 235 -6.01 2.02 -18.64
C VAL A 235 -6.10 3.52 -18.85
N VAL A 236 -6.88 4.23 -18.04
CA VAL A 236 -6.88 5.68 -18.06
C VAL A 236 -5.77 6.18 -17.14
N ALA A 237 -4.86 6.96 -17.69
CA ALA A 237 -3.85 7.71 -16.98
C ALA A 237 -4.35 9.14 -16.72
N ILE A 238 -4.20 9.60 -15.49
CA ILE A 238 -4.64 10.92 -15.02
C ILE A 238 -3.45 11.56 -14.33
N ARG A 239 -3.15 12.80 -14.68
CA ARG A 239 -2.12 13.60 -13.99
C ARG A 239 -2.55 15.03 -13.80
N ASP A 240 -1.96 15.70 -12.83
CA ASP A 240 -2.15 17.14 -12.66
C ASP A 240 -1.30 17.92 -13.65
N ARG A 241 -1.90 18.86 -14.36
CA ARG A 241 -1.22 19.84 -15.18
C ARG A 241 -1.71 21.23 -14.79
N ASN A 242 -0.90 21.93 -14.01
CA ASN A 242 -1.20 23.30 -13.56
C ASN A 242 -2.55 23.41 -12.82
N GLY A 243 -2.87 22.48 -11.95
CA GLY A 243 -4.12 22.47 -11.17
C GLY A 243 -5.35 21.95 -11.95
N GLN A 244 -5.13 21.25 -13.06
CA GLN A 244 -6.18 20.63 -13.87
C GLN A 244 -5.85 19.18 -14.18
N ALA A 245 -6.87 18.31 -14.17
CA ALA A 245 -6.70 16.92 -14.56
C ALA A 245 -6.53 16.77 -16.07
N GLU A 246 -5.46 16.17 -16.50
CA GLU A 246 -5.24 15.70 -17.87
C GLU A 246 -5.49 14.20 -17.91
N PHE A 247 -6.38 13.75 -18.78
CA PHE A 247 -6.77 12.36 -18.95
C PHE A 247 -6.21 11.81 -20.26
N ALA A 248 -5.65 10.62 -20.24
CA ALA A 248 -5.20 9.90 -21.42
C ALA A 248 -5.62 8.42 -21.34
N MET A 249 -6.24 7.89 -22.40
CA MET A 249 -6.47 6.46 -22.52
C MET A 249 -5.20 5.78 -23.05
N LEU A 250 -4.69 4.82 -22.32
CA LEU A 250 -3.63 3.91 -22.73
C LEU A 250 -4.30 2.61 -23.19
N PRO A 251 -4.48 2.40 -24.51
CA PRO A 251 -5.21 1.23 -24.99
C PRO A 251 -4.38 -0.05 -24.85
N TYR A 252 -5.04 -1.16 -24.51
CA TYR A 252 -4.34 -2.45 -24.50
C TYR A 252 -3.83 -2.81 -25.89
N PRO A 253 -2.56 -3.27 -26.00
CA PRO A 253 -2.02 -3.82 -27.23
C PRO A 253 -2.85 -4.99 -27.75
N LYS A 254 -2.98 -5.10 -29.09
CA LYS A 254 -3.81 -6.14 -29.72
C LYS A 254 -3.23 -7.56 -29.59
N ASP A 255 -1.96 -7.65 -29.32
CA ASP A 255 -1.21 -8.91 -29.11
C ASP A 255 -1.23 -9.42 -27.67
N LEU A 256 -1.82 -8.67 -26.74
CA LEU A 256 -2.07 -9.17 -25.39
C LEU A 256 -3.16 -10.26 -25.40
N PRO A 257 -3.07 -11.25 -24.48
CA PRO A 257 -4.17 -12.18 -24.25
C PRO A 257 -5.47 -11.44 -23.93
N ALA A 258 -6.62 -12.12 -24.05
CA ALA A 258 -7.87 -11.54 -23.58
C ALA A 258 -7.84 -11.30 -22.07
N GLY A 259 -8.11 -10.08 -21.66
CA GLY A 259 -8.06 -9.69 -20.25
C GLY A 259 -8.25 -8.18 -20.06
N ASN A 260 -8.26 -7.77 -18.82
CA ASN A 260 -8.25 -6.38 -18.39
C ASN A 260 -7.60 -6.25 -17.02
N THR A 261 -7.27 -5.03 -16.66
CA THR A 261 -6.69 -4.66 -15.37
C THR A 261 -7.81 -4.16 -14.46
N GLY A 262 -7.95 -4.76 -13.27
CA GLY A 262 -8.94 -4.36 -12.27
C GLY A 262 -8.33 -4.15 -10.87
N THR A 263 -7.03 -4.34 -10.73
CA THR A 263 -6.25 -4.00 -9.53
C THR A 263 -4.93 -3.42 -9.99
N LEU A 264 -4.60 -2.27 -9.47
CA LEU A 264 -3.37 -1.53 -9.78
C LEU A 264 -2.61 -1.27 -8.49
N LEU A 265 -1.30 -1.33 -8.58
CA LEU A 265 -0.37 -0.95 -7.52
C LEU A 265 0.62 0.05 -8.09
N GLY A 266 0.95 1.06 -7.31
CA GLY A 266 1.92 2.08 -7.66
C GLY A 266 2.89 2.34 -6.53
N SER A 267 3.94 3.10 -6.81
CA SER A 267 4.98 3.46 -5.86
C SER A 267 5.35 4.93 -6.01
N THR A 268 5.64 5.60 -4.92
CA THR A 268 6.13 6.99 -4.95
C THR A 268 7.54 7.11 -5.54
N GLY A 269 8.32 6.02 -5.52
CA GLY A 269 9.71 6.01 -5.99
C GLY A 269 9.89 5.89 -7.51
N MET A 270 8.86 5.48 -8.23
CA MET A 270 8.88 5.30 -9.70
C MET A 270 7.52 5.67 -10.29
N GLN A 271 7.48 5.94 -11.61
CA GLN A 271 6.22 6.22 -12.32
C GLN A 271 5.66 4.99 -13.05
N ILE A 272 6.06 3.79 -12.66
CA ILE A 272 5.53 2.54 -13.18
C ILE A 272 4.53 1.93 -12.22
N PHE A 273 3.64 1.13 -12.77
CA PHE A 273 2.59 0.43 -12.05
C PHE A 273 2.69 -1.07 -12.31
N LEU A 274 2.23 -1.84 -11.33
CA LEU A 274 1.97 -3.26 -11.51
C LEU A 274 0.47 -3.50 -11.45
N GLY A 275 -0.09 -4.05 -12.52
CA GLY A 275 -1.51 -4.39 -12.61
C GLY A 275 -1.73 -5.89 -12.75
N ASN A 276 -2.87 -6.38 -12.24
CA ASN A 276 -3.32 -7.70 -12.66
C ASN A 276 -3.75 -7.65 -14.15
N TYR A 277 -3.65 -8.77 -14.84
CA TYR A 277 -4.19 -8.93 -16.18
C TYR A 277 -4.81 -10.31 -16.36
N GLY A 278 -6.13 -10.36 -16.45
CA GLY A 278 -6.84 -11.63 -16.41
C GLY A 278 -6.56 -12.41 -15.10
N ALA A 279 -6.67 -13.73 -15.16
CA ALA A 279 -6.50 -14.61 -14.00
C ALA A 279 -5.02 -14.94 -13.70
N GLN A 280 -4.20 -15.12 -14.74
CA GLN A 280 -2.82 -15.59 -14.66
C GLN A 280 -1.79 -14.54 -15.03
N GLY A 281 -2.19 -13.38 -15.57
CA GLY A 281 -1.26 -12.35 -16.00
C GLY A 281 -1.05 -11.25 -14.99
N LEU A 282 0.10 -10.60 -15.15
CA LEU A 282 0.39 -9.28 -14.63
C LEU A 282 0.80 -8.38 -15.81
N VAL A 283 0.64 -7.09 -15.66
CA VAL A 283 1.19 -6.09 -16.57
C VAL A 283 1.98 -5.06 -15.80
N VAL A 284 3.16 -4.77 -16.29
CA VAL A 284 3.91 -3.57 -15.90
C VAL A 284 3.47 -2.45 -16.83
N ILE A 285 3.09 -1.32 -16.25
CA ILE A 285 2.53 -0.20 -17.00
C ILE A 285 3.42 1.03 -16.80
N ASP A 286 3.96 1.55 -17.89
CA ASP A 286 4.64 2.84 -17.93
C ASP A 286 3.73 3.84 -18.68
N PRO A 287 3.11 4.80 -17.97
CA PRO A 287 2.22 5.76 -18.63
C PRO A 287 2.94 6.84 -19.42
N THR A 288 4.26 6.91 -19.35
CA THR A 288 5.05 8.01 -19.93
C THR A 288 5.41 7.80 -21.38
N GLU A 289 5.65 6.56 -21.80
CA GLU A 289 6.14 6.24 -23.14
C GLU A 289 5.59 4.89 -23.66
N ALA A 290 5.21 4.86 -24.92
CA ALA A 290 4.81 3.62 -25.59
C ALA A 290 6.04 2.72 -25.94
N PRO A 291 5.91 1.39 -25.83
CA PRO A 291 4.70 0.65 -25.48
C PRO A 291 4.40 0.72 -23.97
N TYR A 292 3.18 1.13 -23.64
CA TYR A 292 2.78 1.37 -22.25
C TYR A 292 2.70 0.11 -21.39
N PHE A 293 2.58 -1.08 -22.00
CA PHE A 293 2.34 -2.34 -21.31
C PHE A 293 3.41 -3.37 -21.61
N GLN A 294 3.93 -3.99 -20.56
CA GLN A 294 4.74 -5.20 -20.67
C GLN A 294 4.00 -6.32 -19.92
N TYR A 295 3.66 -7.39 -20.65
CA TYR A 295 2.91 -8.52 -20.10
C TYR A 295 3.83 -9.55 -19.47
N LEU A 296 3.44 -10.06 -18.31
CA LEU A 296 4.10 -11.15 -17.61
C LEU A 296 3.08 -12.26 -17.33
N GLU A 297 3.30 -13.43 -17.91
CA GLU A 297 2.51 -14.62 -17.61
C GLU A 297 3.03 -15.30 -16.33
N LEU A 298 2.11 -15.60 -15.41
CA LEU A 298 2.39 -16.40 -14.22
C LEU A 298 2.10 -17.88 -14.53
N PRO A 299 2.84 -18.84 -13.90
CA PRO A 299 2.64 -20.28 -14.12
C PRO A 299 1.24 -20.77 -13.74
N PHE A 300 0.64 -20.14 -12.72
CA PHE A 300 -0.67 -20.47 -12.17
C PHE A 300 -1.47 -19.21 -11.88
N ARG A 301 -2.75 -19.36 -11.52
CA ARG A 301 -3.63 -18.25 -11.14
C ARG A 301 -3.04 -17.51 -9.94
N ARG A 302 -3.09 -16.19 -10.01
CA ARG A 302 -2.62 -15.30 -8.96
C ARG A 302 -3.56 -15.35 -7.75
N VAL A 303 -2.98 -15.49 -6.54
CA VAL A 303 -3.68 -15.34 -5.25
C VAL A 303 -3.60 -13.90 -4.78
N ASP A 304 -2.39 -13.35 -4.73
CA ASP A 304 -2.12 -11.96 -4.33
C ASP A 304 -0.84 -11.46 -4.98
N PHE A 305 -0.66 -10.14 -5.01
CA PHE A 305 0.57 -9.52 -5.51
C PHE A 305 0.79 -8.16 -4.85
N ILE A 306 2.05 -7.76 -4.73
CA ILE A 306 2.45 -6.51 -4.08
C ILE A 306 3.69 -5.92 -4.75
N LEU A 307 3.84 -4.59 -4.68
CA LEU A 307 5.08 -3.87 -5.01
C LEU A 307 5.95 -3.72 -3.77
N ASP A 308 7.26 -3.67 -3.97
CA ASP A 308 8.21 -3.31 -2.94
C ASP A 308 8.32 -1.77 -2.87
N PRO A 309 7.87 -1.13 -1.80
CA PRO A 309 7.90 0.33 -1.71
C PRO A 309 9.33 0.90 -1.54
N ALA A 310 10.25 0.13 -0.97
CA ALA A 310 11.65 0.52 -0.79
C ALA A 310 12.48 0.25 -2.06
N ARG A 311 12.14 -0.80 -2.79
CA ARG A 311 12.80 -1.24 -4.03
C ARG A 311 11.79 -1.34 -5.16
N PRO A 312 11.25 -0.23 -5.66
CA PRO A 312 10.08 -0.20 -6.54
C PRO A 312 10.29 -0.84 -7.92
N GLN A 313 11.52 -1.24 -8.25
CA GLN A 313 11.83 -2.09 -9.40
C GLN A 313 11.43 -3.57 -9.20
N PHE A 314 11.02 -3.95 -7.97
CA PHE A 314 10.60 -5.31 -7.67
C PHE A 314 9.13 -5.38 -7.25
N GLY A 315 8.53 -6.50 -7.59
CA GLY A 315 7.21 -6.91 -7.12
C GLY A 315 7.20 -8.38 -6.76
N TYR A 316 6.15 -8.80 -6.08
CA TYR A 316 5.97 -10.19 -5.66
C TYR A 316 4.57 -10.65 -6.01
N ALA A 317 4.44 -11.90 -6.43
CA ALA A 317 3.15 -12.53 -6.71
C ALA A 317 3.10 -13.93 -6.11
N LEU A 318 2.07 -14.22 -5.35
CA LEU A 318 1.76 -15.55 -4.86
C LEU A 318 0.77 -16.20 -5.83
N THR A 319 1.04 -17.42 -6.27
CA THR A 319 0.17 -18.21 -7.12
C THR A 319 -0.57 -19.32 -6.35
N GLU A 320 -1.64 -19.87 -6.94
CA GLU A 320 -2.55 -20.81 -6.26
C GLU A 320 -1.91 -22.14 -5.88
N ASP A 321 -0.81 -22.52 -6.51
CA ASP A 321 0.04 -23.66 -6.14
C ASP A 321 0.86 -23.42 -4.86
N GLY A 322 0.86 -22.18 -4.33
CA GLY A 322 1.57 -21.78 -3.12
C GLY A 322 3.00 -21.33 -3.39
N VAL A 323 3.36 -21.09 -4.65
CA VAL A 323 4.66 -20.54 -5.05
C VAL A 323 4.63 -19.03 -5.02
N LEU A 324 5.64 -18.44 -4.39
CA LEU A 324 5.90 -17.01 -4.38
C LEU A 324 6.95 -16.67 -5.44
N HIS A 325 6.66 -15.69 -6.27
CA HIS A 325 7.51 -15.21 -7.35
C HIS A 325 8.00 -13.79 -7.03
N ARG A 326 9.32 -13.57 -7.11
CA ARG A 326 9.92 -12.23 -7.17
C ARG A 326 10.04 -11.81 -8.63
N ILE A 327 9.62 -10.61 -8.92
CA ILE A 327 9.46 -10.07 -10.28
C ILE A 327 10.33 -8.83 -10.43
N ASP A 328 11.18 -8.82 -11.46
CA ASP A 328 11.87 -7.62 -11.94
C ASP A 328 10.91 -6.88 -12.88
N LEU A 329 10.44 -5.71 -12.46
CA LEU A 329 9.47 -4.91 -13.21
C LEU A 329 10.11 -4.20 -14.40
N LEU A 330 11.40 -3.85 -14.32
CA LEU A 330 12.10 -3.19 -15.43
C LEU A 330 12.29 -4.12 -16.63
N GLN A 331 12.38 -5.43 -16.37
CA GLN A 331 12.54 -6.46 -17.38
C GLN A 331 11.26 -7.28 -17.62
N ALA A 332 10.21 -7.00 -16.85
CA ALA A 332 8.93 -7.73 -16.83
C ALA A 332 9.15 -9.27 -16.82
N ARG A 333 9.96 -9.76 -15.88
CA ARG A 333 10.27 -11.19 -15.76
C ARG A 333 10.30 -11.68 -14.33
N ILE A 334 10.01 -12.95 -14.15
CA ILE A 334 10.22 -13.65 -12.87
C ILE A 334 11.72 -13.88 -12.69
N GLU A 335 12.28 -13.38 -11.58
CA GLU A 335 13.69 -13.63 -11.22
C GLU A 335 13.87 -14.88 -10.36
N ARG A 336 12.93 -15.09 -9.44
CA ARG A 336 13.01 -16.16 -8.44
C ARG A 336 11.62 -16.69 -8.13
N SER A 337 11.54 -17.99 -7.83
CA SER A 337 10.33 -18.66 -7.41
C SER A 337 10.64 -19.63 -6.28
N VAL A 338 9.84 -19.59 -5.21
CA VAL A 338 10.02 -20.46 -4.03
C VAL A 338 8.65 -20.94 -3.55
N GLN A 339 8.52 -22.22 -3.23
CA GLN A 339 7.34 -22.77 -2.57
C GLN A 339 7.29 -22.28 -1.12
N VAL A 340 6.28 -21.52 -0.75
CA VAL A 340 6.16 -20.90 0.58
C VAL A 340 4.97 -21.41 1.38
N THR A 341 3.87 -21.79 0.72
CA THR A 341 2.68 -22.36 1.37
C THR A 341 2.21 -23.61 0.66
N LYS A 342 1.27 -24.33 1.26
CA LYS A 342 0.43 -25.29 0.52
C LYS A 342 -0.44 -24.54 -0.47
N ALA A 343 -0.91 -25.25 -1.50
CA ALA A 343 -1.81 -24.68 -2.51
C ALA A 343 -3.08 -24.05 -1.89
N TYR A 344 -3.46 -22.91 -2.46
CA TYR A 344 -4.70 -22.18 -2.15
C TYR A 344 -5.54 -22.08 -3.41
N SER A 345 -6.65 -22.80 -3.49
CA SER A 345 -7.53 -22.75 -4.65
C SER A 345 -8.10 -21.34 -4.87
N MET A 346 -8.11 -20.91 -6.13
CA MET A 346 -8.80 -19.70 -6.56
C MET A 346 -10.25 -19.97 -6.97
N GLU A 347 -10.71 -21.22 -6.90
CA GLU A 347 -12.12 -21.57 -7.00
C GLU A 347 -12.87 -21.18 -5.73
N GLY A 348 -14.21 -21.04 -5.85
CA GLY A 348 -15.07 -20.64 -4.74
C GLY A 348 -15.36 -19.15 -4.70
N HIS A 349 -15.66 -18.63 -3.52
CA HIS A 349 -16.00 -17.23 -3.34
C HIS A 349 -14.75 -16.35 -3.26
N TRP A 350 -14.81 -15.13 -3.81
CA TRP A 350 -13.68 -14.21 -3.79
C TRP A 350 -13.23 -13.79 -2.37
N ARG A 351 -14.11 -13.95 -1.36
CA ARG A 351 -13.81 -13.71 0.06
C ARG A 351 -13.28 -14.93 0.80
N ASP A 352 -13.12 -16.08 0.15
CA ASP A 352 -12.54 -17.23 0.85
C ASP A 352 -11.17 -16.88 1.40
N PRO A 353 -10.80 -17.38 2.60
CA PRO A 353 -9.54 -17.01 3.23
C PRO A 353 -8.35 -17.51 2.40
N ARG A 354 -7.59 -16.57 1.86
CA ARG A 354 -6.38 -16.79 1.08
C ARG A 354 -5.26 -15.90 1.63
N PRO A 355 -4.00 -16.30 1.45
CA PRO A 355 -2.87 -15.48 1.84
C PRO A 355 -2.89 -14.08 1.24
N ARG A 356 -2.38 -13.11 2.02
CA ARG A 356 -2.13 -11.73 1.61
C ARG A 356 -0.70 -11.35 1.93
N LEU A 357 -0.15 -10.46 1.14
CA LEU A 357 1.24 -10.02 1.20
C LEU A 357 1.34 -8.63 1.82
N ALA A 358 2.39 -8.41 2.61
CA ALA A 358 2.84 -7.11 3.05
C ALA A 358 4.37 -7.05 3.00
N ILE A 359 4.94 -5.86 2.86
CA ILE A 359 6.38 -5.64 2.87
C ILE A 359 6.74 -4.70 4.01
N ALA A 360 7.76 -5.10 4.76
CA ALA A 360 8.35 -4.35 5.85
C ALA A 360 9.86 -4.33 5.63
N ASP A 361 10.33 -3.35 4.88
CA ASP A 361 11.70 -3.19 4.40
C ASP A 361 12.25 -4.46 3.70
N GLU A 362 13.23 -5.15 4.28
CA GLU A 362 13.82 -6.36 3.71
C GLU A 362 12.95 -7.61 3.93
N HIS A 363 11.85 -7.49 4.66
CA HIS A 363 10.98 -8.59 4.98
C HIS A 363 9.70 -8.59 4.15
N LEU A 364 9.44 -9.68 3.47
CA LEU A 364 8.14 -9.97 2.87
C LEU A 364 7.34 -10.82 3.86
N VAL A 365 6.18 -10.32 4.27
CA VAL A 365 5.32 -11.03 5.22
C VAL A 365 4.06 -11.50 4.51
N LEU A 366 3.71 -12.75 4.74
CA LEU A 366 2.51 -13.31 4.15
C LEU A 366 1.65 -13.99 5.21
N THR A 367 0.34 -13.79 5.13
CA THR A 367 -0.62 -14.52 5.98
C THR A 367 -0.81 -15.94 5.46
N ASP A 368 -0.87 -16.92 6.37
CA ASP A 368 -1.27 -18.29 6.05
C ASP A 368 -2.50 -18.67 6.90
N PRO A 369 -3.73 -18.40 6.39
CA PRO A 369 -4.96 -18.69 7.13
C PRO A 369 -5.13 -20.15 7.53
N LYS A 370 -4.64 -21.09 6.71
CA LYS A 370 -4.73 -22.54 6.99
C LYS A 370 -3.83 -22.98 8.16
N GLN A 371 -2.81 -22.18 8.49
CA GLN A 371 -1.86 -22.48 9.54
C GLN A 371 -1.99 -21.53 10.74
N SER A 372 -2.93 -20.56 10.70
CA SER A 372 -3.05 -19.48 11.69
C SER A 372 -1.70 -18.83 11.99
N SER A 373 -0.97 -18.45 10.96
CA SER A 373 0.38 -17.92 11.09
C SER A 373 0.70 -16.87 10.04
N LEU A 374 1.75 -16.10 10.33
CA LEU A 374 2.45 -15.26 9.36
C LEU A 374 3.77 -15.94 9.01
N LEU A 375 4.15 -15.91 7.73
CA LEU A 375 5.49 -16.25 7.28
C LEU A 375 6.24 -14.95 7.05
N VAL A 376 7.43 -14.86 7.62
CA VAL A 376 8.37 -13.76 7.38
C VAL A 376 9.48 -14.31 6.50
N LEU A 377 9.69 -13.70 5.36
CA LEU A 377 10.65 -14.12 4.35
C LEU A 377 11.60 -12.97 4.06
N ASP A 378 12.86 -13.28 3.85
CA ASP A 378 13.79 -12.35 3.23
C ASP A 378 13.31 -12.02 1.81
N SER A 379 13.14 -10.75 1.51
CA SER A 379 12.51 -10.30 0.25
C SER A 379 13.37 -10.54 -0.99
N GLU A 380 14.68 -10.70 -0.84
CA GLU A 380 15.61 -10.99 -1.94
C GLU A 380 15.70 -12.48 -2.24
N SER A 381 15.97 -13.28 -1.24
CA SER A 381 16.16 -14.73 -1.38
C SER A 381 14.86 -15.53 -1.33
N LEU A 382 13.79 -14.97 -0.82
CA LEU A 382 12.49 -15.59 -0.51
C LEU A 382 12.60 -16.76 0.48
N LYS A 383 13.66 -16.80 1.29
CA LYS A 383 13.82 -17.80 2.34
C LYS A 383 13.00 -17.43 3.57
N GLU A 384 12.37 -18.43 4.19
CA GLU A 384 11.68 -18.25 5.46
C GLU A 384 12.68 -17.94 6.56
N GLU A 385 12.50 -16.84 7.26
CA GLU A 385 13.29 -16.38 8.40
C GLU A 385 12.59 -16.64 9.71
N ALA A 386 11.26 -16.45 9.71
CA ALA A 386 10.43 -16.67 10.89
C ALA A 386 9.02 -17.10 10.54
N ARG A 387 8.38 -17.75 11.49
CA ARG A 387 6.95 -18.06 11.45
C ARG A 387 6.31 -17.61 12.76
N ILE A 388 5.37 -16.71 12.66
CA ILE A 388 4.71 -16.06 13.80
C ILE A 388 3.29 -16.63 13.91
N ALA A 389 2.97 -17.31 15.02
CA ALA A 389 1.61 -17.76 15.26
C ALA A 389 0.71 -16.55 15.56
N VAL A 390 -0.49 -16.54 15.00
CA VAL A 390 -1.55 -15.55 15.27
C VAL A 390 -2.85 -16.25 15.54
N ASP A 391 -3.71 -15.62 16.36
CA ASP A 391 -5.00 -16.18 16.68
C ASP A 391 -6.00 -16.00 15.54
N GLY A 392 -6.84 -17.00 15.32
CA GLY A 392 -7.92 -16.97 14.34
C GLY A 392 -7.45 -17.24 12.89
N LEU A 393 -8.09 -16.60 11.94
CA LEU A 393 -7.80 -16.74 10.51
C LEU A 393 -7.18 -15.43 9.98
N PRO A 394 -5.83 -15.29 10.01
CA PRO A 394 -5.18 -14.09 9.49
C PRO A 394 -5.46 -13.94 8.01
N TYR A 395 -5.98 -12.78 7.63
CA TYR A 395 -6.40 -12.52 6.26
C TYR A 395 -5.74 -11.27 5.70
N ASN A 396 -6.34 -10.12 5.90
CA ASN A 396 -5.80 -8.87 5.40
C ASN A 396 -4.66 -8.37 6.30
N ILE A 397 -3.56 -7.94 5.72
CA ILE A 397 -2.37 -7.48 6.42
C ILE A 397 -1.84 -6.20 5.79
N ILE A 398 -1.37 -5.29 6.62
CA ILE A 398 -0.55 -4.15 6.21
C ILE A 398 0.66 -4.04 7.13
N ALA A 399 1.76 -3.51 6.61
CA ALA A 399 2.95 -3.15 7.36
C ALA A 399 3.10 -1.64 7.41
N ILE A 400 3.39 -1.09 8.58
CA ILE A 400 3.65 0.33 8.79
C ILE A 400 4.95 0.46 9.56
N GLY A 401 5.84 1.31 9.06
CA GLY A 401 7.13 1.50 9.69
C GLY A 401 8.11 2.24 8.79
N GLY A 402 9.36 2.13 9.16
CA GLY A 402 10.49 2.70 8.46
C GLY A 402 11.70 2.80 9.38
N SER A 403 12.79 3.33 8.84
CA SER A 403 14.02 3.63 9.56
C SER A 403 14.13 5.13 9.83
N GLY A 404 14.74 5.50 10.95
CA GLY A 404 14.92 6.90 11.35
C GLY A 404 15.74 7.03 12.61
N VAL A 405 16.05 8.26 12.99
CA VAL A 405 16.72 8.53 14.28
C VAL A 405 15.68 8.58 15.39
N ARG A 406 15.89 7.84 16.47
CA ARG A 406 15.04 7.93 17.67
C ARG A 406 15.48 9.12 18.52
N HIS A 407 14.52 9.94 18.95
CA HIS A 407 14.71 11.05 19.89
C HIS A 407 14.02 10.80 21.21
#